data_a6e7f8eef7a450a97007e22afd7d9dab
#
_entry.id   a6e7f8eef7a450a97007e22afd7d9dab
#
_cell.length_a   1.000
_cell.length_b   1.000
_cell.length_c   1.000
_cell.angle_alpha   90.00
_cell.angle_beta   90.00
_cell.angle_gamma   90.00
#
_symmetry.space_group_name_H-M   'P 1'
#
loop_
_entity.id
_entity.type
_entity.pdbx_description
1 polymer ?
#
loop_
_entity_poly.entity_id
_entity_poly.type
_entity_poly.pdbx_seq_one_letter_code
_entity_poly.pdbx_strand_id
1 'polypeptide(L)'
;MTAPVHHQRVLIVDFGSQVTQLIARRVRESGVYCEIHPFDKAEAIVDDYAPSAIILSGGPASVLEADSPRIGKKLFDLGVPLLAVCYGEQLLCDVLGGKVEGGHAGEFGRAELTIGKANPLFEGLACVGELETVWMSHGDRVTAIPEGFEVIATSTGAPFAAIANDARKIYGVQFHPEVVHTVNGAQIYRNFLKLAGLKGDWTMAAFRQEMVEKIRAQVGTGKVICGLSGGVDSSVAAVLIHEAIGDQLTCVFVDTGLLRLNEAEQVVTLFRDHYNIPLVHVDAGAEFLGALAGVSDPETKRKIIGGKFIDIFDREAAKIDGADFLAQGTLYPDVVESVSARGGPSAVIKSHHNVGGLPDFMKLKLVEPLRELFKDEVRALGVELGLAPAFVGRHPFPGPGLAIRIPGDITPEKVAVLQQADAIYLEAIREAGLYDKIWQAFAVLLPVKTVGVMGDARTYENVLALRAVTSTDGMTADFFEFPWDVLGKTATRIINEVRGVNRVVYDVTSKPPGTIEWE
;
A
#
# COMPACT_ATOMS: atom_id res chain seq x y z
N MET A 1 -27.17 -0.92 -16.14
CA MET A 1 -25.76 -0.75 -15.75
C MET A 1 -25.34 0.57 -16.36
N THR A 2 -25.17 1.61 -15.56
CA THR A 2 -24.59 2.88 -15.99
C THR A 2 -23.12 2.61 -16.30
N ALA A 3 -22.67 2.98 -17.49
CA ALA A 3 -21.25 2.86 -17.87
C ALA A 3 -20.40 3.64 -16.86
N PRO A 4 -19.25 3.11 -16.46
CA PRO A 4 -18.35 3.83 -15.56
C PRO A 4 -17.96 5.18 -16.18
N VAL A 5 -17.95 6.23 -15.35
CA VAL A 5 -17.68 7.62 -15.76
C VAL A 5 -16.27 7.82 -16.29
N HIS A 6 -15.35 6.87 -16.04
CA HIS A 6 -13.96 6.97 -16.50
C HIS A 6 -13.84 6.58 -17.97
N HIS A 7 -13.84 7.59 -18.83
CA HIS A 7 -13.64 7.40 -20.28
C HIS A 7 -12.18 7.07 -20.65
N GLN A 8 -11.20 7.39 -19.79
CA GLN A 8 -9.77 7.19 -20.05
C GLN A 8 -9.18 6.20 -19.02
N ARG A 9 -8.94 4.96 -19.46
CA ARG A 9 -8.43 3.91 -18.59
C ARG A 9 -7.32 3.11 -19.24
N VAL A 10 -6.33 2.75 -18.44
CA VAL A 10 -5.18 1.94 -18.85
C VAL A 10 -5.36 0.52 -18.33
N LEU A 11 -5.21 -0.45 -19.21
CA LEU A 11 -5.12 -1.86 -18.85
C LEU A 11 -3.64 -2.21 -18.59
N ILE A 12 -3.33 -2.67 -17.39
CA ILE A 12 -2.01 -3.20 -17.04
C ILE A 12 -2.12 -4.73 -17.02
N VAL A 13 -1.38 -5.39 -17.91
CA VAL A 13 -1.32 -6.85 -17.98
C VAL A 13 -0.18 -7.34 -17.11
N ASP A 14 -0.51 -8.14 -16.09
CA ASP A 14 0.44 -8.66 -15.11
C ASP A 14 0.97 -10.04 -15.52
N PHE A 15 2.29 -10.14 -15.66
CA PHE A 15 3.01 -11.39 -15.92
C PHE A 15 3.69 -11.96 -14.66
N GLY A 16 3.25 -11.53 -13.47
CA GLY A 16 3.73 -12.01 -12.17
C GLY A 16 4.93 -11.24 -11.62
N SER A 17 5.14 -10.00 -12.06
CA SER A 17 6.17 -9.13 -11.49
C SER A 17 5.80 -8.66 -10.08
N GLN A 18 6.77 -8.65 -9.19
CA GLN A 18 6.61 -8.09 -7.83
C GLN A 18 6.38 -6.57 -7.84
N VAL A 19 6.71 -5.90 -8.95
CA VAL A 19 6.65 -4.44 -9.07
C VAL A 19 5.52 -3.94 -9.98
N THR A 20 4.61 -4.82 -10.44
CA THR A 20 3.46 -4.42 -11.28
C THR A 20 2.61 -3.33 -10.63
N GLN A 21 2.42 -3.37 -9.30
CA GLN A 21 1.67 -2.34 -8.57
C GLN A 21 2.34 -0.95 -8.66
N LEU A 22 3.67 -0.88 -8.81
CA LEU A 22 4.37 0.39 -9.00
C LEU A 22 4.05 1.00 -10.37
N ILE A 23 3.84 0.19 -11.42
CA ILE A 23 3.37 0.67 -12.73
C ILE A 23 2.01 1.36 -12.55
N ALA A 24 1.06 0.68 -11.90
CA ALA A 24 -0.27 1.25 -11.66
C ALA A 24 -0.18 2.55 -10.87
N ARG A 25 0.67 2.60 -9.86
CA ARG A 25 0.90 3.82 -9.08
C ARG A 25 1.42 4.97 -9.94
N ARG A 26 2.40 4.75 -10.82
CA ARG A 26 2.90 5.78 -11.75
C ARG A 26 1.83 6.32 -12.69
N VAL A 27 0.96 5.43 -13.18
CA VAL A 27 -0.20 5.83 -14.02
C VAL A 27 -1.18 6.69 -13.21
N ARG A 28 -1.53 6.27 -11.98
CA ARG A 28 -2.45 6.99 -11.08
C ARG A 28 -1.88 8.34 -10.62
N GLU A 29 -0.60 8.42 -10.32
CA GLU A 29 0.11 9.67 -10.01
C GLU A 29 0.03 10.69 -11.16
N SER A 30 -0.18 10.23 -12.38
CA SER A 30 -0.42 11.06 -13.57
C SER A 30 -1.90 11.42 -13.80
N GLY A 31 -2.77 11.10 -12.84
CA GLY A 31 -4.20 11.39 -12.90
C GLY A 31 -4.98 10.50 -13.89
N VAL A 32 -4.48 9.30 -14.21
CA VAL A 32 -5.15 8.37 -15.14
C VAL A 32 -5.57 7.11 -14.39
N TYR A 33 -6.81 6.69 -14.60
CA TYR A 33 -7.32 5.44 -14.03
C TYR A 33 -6.67 4.22 -14.70
N CYS A 34 -6.35 3.19 -13.92
CA CYS A 34 -5.83 1.93 -14.44
C CYS A 34 -6.27 0.74 -13.57
N GLU A 35 -6.32 -0.43 -14.19
CA GLU A 35 -6.51 -1.70 -13.50
C GLU A 35 -5.43 -2.71 -13.91
N ILE A 36 -5.05 -3.56 -12.94
CA ILE A 36 -4.12 -4.68 -13.15
C ILE A 36 -4.96 -5.94 -13.34
N HIS A 37 -4.73 -6.65 -14.45
CA HIS A 37 -5.33 -7.94 -14.70
C HIS A 37 -4.27 -8.97 -15.06
N PRO A 38 -4.41 -10.23 -14.60
CA PRO A 38 -3.49 -11.29 -14.95
C PRO A 38 -3.50 -11.55 -16.47
N PHE A 39 -2.36 -11.96 -17.01
CA PHE A 39 -2.17 -12.20 -18.45
C PHE A 39 -3.20 -13.17 -19.05
N ASP A 40 -3.60 -14.21 -18.30
CA ASP A 40 -4.58 -15.22 -18.73
C ASP A 40 -6.02 -14.69 -18.81
N LYS A 41 -6.32 -13.54 -18.23
CA LYS A 41 -7.62 -12.86 -18.28
C LYS A 41 -7.67 -11.71 -19.28
N ALA A 42 -6.51 -11.13 -19.64
CA ALA A 42 -6.42 -9.88 -20.38
C ALA A 42 -7.18 -9.89 -21.71
N GLU A 43 -7.04 -10.97 -22.52
CA GLU A 43 -7.73 -11.06 -23.80
C GLU A 43 -9.25 -11.27 -23.69
N ALA A 44 -9.70 -11.88 -22.60
CA ALA A 44 -11.12 -12.11 -22.37
C ALA A 44 -11.85 -10.83 -21.96
N ILE A 45 -11.18 -9.95 -21.20
CA ILE A 45 -11.81 -8.73 -20.66
C ILE A 45 -11.63 -7.51 -21.54
N VAL A 46 -10.68 -7.51 -22.47
CA VAL A 46 -10.23 -6.29 -23.17
C VAL A 46 -11.33 -5.60 -23.96
N ASP A 47 -12.25 -6.36 -24.54
CA ASP A 47 -13.36 -5.80 -25.32
C ASP A 47 -14.35 -5.06 -24.41
N ASP A 48 -14.69 -5.63 -23.25
CA ASP A 48 -15.59 -5.02 -22.26
C ASP A 48 -14.91 -3.88 -21.50
N TYR A 49 -13.63 -4.07 -21.18
CA TYR A 49 -12.82 -3.05 -20.49
C TYR A 49 -12.57 -1.84 -21.40
N ALA A 50 -12.43 -2.04 -22.71
CA ALA A 50 -12.19 -1.00 -23.72
C ALA A 50 -11.06 -0.01 -23.31
N PRO A 51 -9.81 -0.46 -23.16
CA PRO A 51 -8.72 0.37 -22.67
C PRO A 51 -8.37 1.47 -23.67
N SER A 52 -8.00 2.64 -23.15
CA SER A 52 -7.45 3.75 -23.95
C SER A 52 -5.94 3.58 -24.20
N ALA A 53 -5.27 2.78 -23.39
CA ALA A 53 -3.89 2.32 -23.57
C ALA A 53 -3.64 1.02 -22.79
N ILE A 54 -2.57 0.31 -23.16
CA ILE A 54 -2.17 -0.95 -22.53
C ILE A 54 -0.72 -0.84 -22.04
N ILE A 55 -0.45 -1.38 -20.85
CA ILE A 55 0.92 -1.56 -20.35
C ILE A 55 1.13 -3.06 -20.07
N LEU A 56 2.18 -3.64 -20.64
CA LEU A 56 2.63 -4.99 -20.34
C LEU A 56 3.71 -4.92 -19.27
N SER A 57 3.51 -5.58 -18.14
CA SER A 57 4.47 -5.55 -17.02
C SER A 57 5.72 -6.39 -17.28
N GLY A 58 6.68 -6.31 -16.38
CA GLY A 58 7.73 -7.29 -16.22
C GLY A 58 7.20 -8.64 -15.72
N GLY A 59 8.08 -9.63 -15.61
CA GLY A 59 7.77 -10.96 -15.07
C GLY A 59 9.04 -11.74 -14.74
N PRO A 60 8.95 -12.74 -13.83
CA PRO A 60 10.10 -13.54 -13.43
C PRO A 60 10.44 -14.67 -14.40
N ALA A 61 9.55 -14.96 -15.37
CA ALA A 61 9.72 -16.06 -16.32
C ALA A 61 10.59 -15.65 -17.53
N SER A 62 11.12 -16.63 -18.26
CA SER A 62 11.72 -16.44 -19.57
C SER A 62 10.70 -16.69 -20.67
N VAL A 63 10.64 -15.82 -21.70
CA VAL A 63 9.78 -16.06 -22.87
C VAL A 63 10.21 -17.29 -23.68
N LEU A 64 11.40 -17.84 -23.42
CA LEU A 64 11.93 -19.04 -24.05
C LEU A 64 11.40 -20.34 -23.42
N GLU A 65 10.81 -20.26 -22.23
CA GLU A 65 10.22 -21.39 -21.53
C GLU A 65 8.83 -21.73 -22.10
N ALA A 66 8.54 -23.04 -22.26
CA ALA A 66 7.28 -23.49 -22.82
C ALA A 66 6.03 -23.08 -22.03
N ASP A 67 6.16 -23.05 -20.69
CA ASP A 67 5.07 -22.70 -19.76
C ASP A 67 5.10 -21.23 -19.33
N SER A 68 5.82 -20.37 -20.06
CA SER A 68 5.90 -18.95 -19.74
C SER A 68 4.55 -18.23 -19.91
N PRO A 69 4.26 -17.21 -19.10
CA PRO A 69 3.06 -16.38 -19.24
C PRO A 69 3.00 -15.73 -20.63
N ARG A 70 1.94 -15.95 -21.39
CA ARG A 70 1.81 -15.45 -22.77
C ARG A 70 0.49 -14.78 -23.02
N ILE A 71 0.48 -13.81 -23.96
CA ILE A 71 -0.70 -13.26 -24.60
C ILE A 71 -0.58 -13.41 -26.10
N GLY A 72 -1.70 -13.47 -26.79
CA GLY A 72 -1.74 -13.54 -28.25
C GLY A 72 -1.63 -12.17 -28.91
N LYS A 73 -1.78 -12.16 -30.22
CA LYS A 73 -1.68 -10.93 -31.04
C LYS A 73 -2.84 -9.96 -30.82
N LYS A 74 -3.96 -10.40 -30.25
CA LYS A 74 -5.17 -9.60 -30.08
C LYS A 74 -4.88 -8.25 -29.41
N LEU A 75 -4.11 -8.24 -28.31
CA LEU A 75 -3.80 -7.00 -27.58
C LEU A 75 -2.93 -6.04 -28.40
N PHE A 76 -2.03 -6.54 -29.23
CA PHE A 76 -1.19 -5.72 -30.12
C PHE A 76 -1.93 -5.16 -31.33
N ASP A 77 -3.02 -5.81 -31.74
CA ASP A 77 -3.81 -5.47 -32.94
C ASP A 77 -5.03 -4.59 -32.62
N LEU A 78 -5.28 -4.25 -31.37
CA LEU A 78 -6.38 -3.37 -30.95
C LEU A 78 -6.26 -1.92 -31.46
N GLY A 79 -5.05 -1.51 -31.89
CA GLY A 79 -4.81 -0.14 -32.36
C GLY A 79 -4.75 0.90 -31.26
N VAL A 80 -4.68 0.50 -30.00
CA VAL A 80 -4.47 1.38 -28.85
C VAL A 80 -2.96 1.49 -28.52
N PRO A 81 -2.49 2.63 -27.96
CA PRO A 81 -1.10 2.77 -27.53
C PRO A 81 -0.70 1.70 -26.52
N LEU A 82 0.53 1.17 -26.66
CA LEU A 82 1.02 0.08 -25.82
C LEU A 82 2.47 0.37 -25.38
N LEU A 83 2.75 0.20 -24.07
CA LEU A 83 4.08 0.21 -23.47
C LEU A 83 4.39 -1.16 -22.89
N ALA A 84 5.48 -1.77 -23.30
CA ALA A 84 5.94 -3.09 -22.82
C ALA A 84 7.22 -2.92 -21.98
N VAL A 85 7.23 -3.47 -20.75
CA VAL A 85 8.31 -3.31 -19.78
C VAL A 85 8.98 -4.66 -19.53
N CYS A 86 10.29 -4.74 -19.67
CA CYS A 86 11.14 -5.89 -19.35
C CYS A 86 10.64 -7.19 -20.03
N TYR A 87 10.06 -8.12 -19.28
CA TYR A 87 9.43 -9.32 -19.85
C TYR A 87 8.39 -8.98 -20.93
N GLY A 88 7.60 -7.92 -20.71
CA GLY A 88 6.62 -7.44 -21.68
C GLY A 88 7.24 -7.03 -23.02
N GLU A 89 8.43 -6.39 -23.02
CA GLU A 89 9.18 -6.07 -24.25
C GLU A 89 9.67 -7.33 -24.95
N GLN A 90 10.21 -8.29 -24.21
CA GLN A 90 10.66 -9.57 -24.76
C GLN A 90 9.49 -10.33 -25.40
N LEU A 91 8.34 -10.37 -24.71
CA LEU A 91 7.13 -10.99 -25.23
C LEU A 91 6.59 -10.26 -26.48
N LEU A 92 6.60 -8.92 -26.49
CA LEU A 92 6.26 -8.10 -27.66
C LEU A 92 7.12 -8.48 -28.86
N CYS A 93 8.44 -8.58 -28.66
CA CYS A 93 9.35 -8.96 -29.74
C CYS A 93 9.08 -10.37 -30.23
N ASP A 94 8.92 -11.34 -29.34
CA ASP A 94 8.66 -12.73 -29.69
C ASP A 94 7.34 -12.89 -30.48
N VAL A 95 6.26 -12.25 -30.02
CA VAL A 95 4.93 -12.35 -30.68
C VAL A 95 4.87 -11.64 -32.02
N LEU A 96 5.59 -10.52 -32.20
CA LEU A 96 5.56 -9.72 -33.44
C LEU A 96 6.64 -10.10 -34.45
N GLY A 97 7.45 -11.14 -34.19
CA GLY A 97 8.40 -11.70 -35.15
C GLY A 97 9.84 -11.18 -35.00
N GLY A 98 10.16 -10.59 -33.86
CA GLY A 98 11.54 -10.36 -33.42
C GLY A 98 12.19 -11.63 -32.87
N LYS A 99 13.26 -11.47 -32.09
CA LYS A 99 14.00 -12.60 -31.51
C LYS A 99 14.50 -12.26 -30.12
N VAL A 100 14.34 -13.20 -29.19
CA VAL A 100 14.85 -13.15 -27.82
C VAL A 100 15.82 -14.32 -27.62
N GLU A 101 16.92 -14.09 -26.96
CA GLU A 101 17.93 -15.11 -26.65
C GLU A 101 18.33 -15.04 -25.17
N GLY A 102 18.54 -16.23 -24.59
CA GLY A 102 19.10 -16.42 -23.26
C GLY A 102 20.59 -16.75 -23.30
N GLY A 103 21.17 -17.01 -22.12
CA GLY A 103 22.56 -17.47 -22.00
C GLY A 103 23.62 -16.36 -22.10
N HIS A 104 23.22 -15.10 -22.06
CA HIS A 104 24.10 -13.95 -21.96
C HIS A 104 24.36 -13.57 -20.49
N ALA A 105 25.38 -12.73 -20.26
CA ALA A 105 25.51 -12.07 -18.95
C ALA A 105 24.30 -11.15 -18.75
N GLY A 106 23.47 -11.45 -17.76
CA GLY A 106 22.30 -10.62 -17.44
C GLY A 106 22.72 -9.25 -16.90
N GLU A 107 21.81 -8.28 -16.94
CA GLU A 107 21.97 -6.99 -16.28
C GLU A 107 21.05 -6.91 -15.07
N PHE A 108 21.63 -6.73 -13.88
CA PHE A 108 20.90 -6.60 -12.62
C PHE A 108 21.41 -5.39 -11.85
N GLY A 109 20.48 -4.49 -11.49
CA GLY A 109 20.81 -3.28 -10.75
C GLY A 109 20.90 -2.03 -11.63
N ARG A 110 21.69 -1.05 -11.18
CA ARG A 110 21.89 0.21 -11.91
C ARG A 110 22.67 -0.02 -13.19
N ALA A 111 22.13 0.52 -14.29
CA ALA A 111 22.77 0.51 -15.59
C ALA A 111 22.68 1.88 -16.26
N GLU A 112 23.57 2.14 -17.20
CA GLU A 112 23.55 3.35 -18.01
C GLU A 112 22.90 3.05 -19.35
N LEU A 113 21.85 3.79 -19.65
CA LEU A 113 21.13 3.76 -20.92
C LEU A 113 21.68 4.87 -21.83
N THR A 114 22.15 4.53 -23.01
CA THR A 114 22.55 5.52 -24.03
C THR A 114 21.36 5.82 -24.92
N ILE A 115 20.92 7.07 -24.96
CA ILE A 115 19.86 7.52 -25.87
C ILE A 115 20.40 7.55 -27.31
N GLY A 116 19.92 6.63 -28.15
CA GLY A 116 20.39 6.49 -29.54
C GLY A 116 19.63 7.34 -30.53
N LYS A 117 18.36 7.64 -30.26
CA LYS A 117 17.49 8.42 -31.14
C LYS A 117 16.52 9.28 -30.35
N ALA A 118 16.27 10.50 -30.82
CA ALA A 118 15.20 11.34 -30.24
C ALA A 118 13.84 10.67 -30.46
N ASN A 119 13.09 10.48 -29.37
CA ASN A 119 11.76 9.90 -29.39
C ASN A 119 10.87 10.59 -28.35
N PRO A 120 9.58 10.84 -28.66
CA PRO A 120 8.65 11.45 -27.71
C PRO A 120 8.52 10.71 -26.36
N LEU A 121 8.78 9.39 -26.33
CA LEU A 121 8.78 8.63 -25.06
C LEU A 121 9.85 9.14 -24.07
N PHE A 122 10.95 9.69 -24.58
CA PHE A 122 12.07 10.24 -23.79
C PHE A 122 12.09 11.76 -23.72
N GLU A 123 10.97 12.43 -24.04
CA GLU A 123 10.87 13.90 -23.94
C GLU A 123 11.16 14.36 -22.49
N GLY A 124 12.13 15.27 -22.33
CA GLY A 124 12.53 15.80 -21.01
C GLY A 124 13.50 14.92 -20.22
N LEU A 125 14.01 13.83 -20.82
CA LEU A 125 15.13 13.04 -20.33
C LEU A 125 16.43 13.53 -20.98
N ALA A 126 17.50 12.72 -20.92
CA ALA A 126 18.78 12.99 -21.57
C ALA A 126 18.63 13.18 -23.10
N CYS A 127 19.52 13.95 -23.68
CA CYS A 127 19.59 14.16 -25.13
C CYS A 127 20.22 12.95 -25.84
N VAL A 128 20.10 12.93 -27.18
CA VAL A 128 20.76 11.89 -28.00
C VAL A 128 22.26 11.87 -27.75
N GLY A 129 22.79 10.72 -27.42
CA GLY A 129 24.20 10.51 -27.08
C GLY A 129 24.53 10.68 -25.58
N GLU A 130 23.60 11.15 -24.79
CA GLU A 130 23.76 11.23 -23.32
C GLU A 130 23.31 9.96 -22.61
N LEU A 131 23.67 9.85 -21.33
CA LEU A 131 23.41 8.70 -20.48
C LEU A 131 22.26 8.99 -19.51
N GLU A 132 21.39 7.99 -19.32
CA GLU A 132 20.36 7.97 -18.31
C GLU A 132 20.58 6.81 -17.35
N THR A 133 20.44 7.03 -16.05
CA THR A 133 20.52 5.97 -15.05
C THR A 133 19.20 5.25 -14.93
N VAL A 134 19.21 3.95 -15.22
CA VAL A 134 18.03 3.06 -15.15
C VAL A 134 18.29 1.85 -14.29
N TRP A 135 17.22 1.12 -13.95
CA TRP A 135 17.29 -0.15 -13.24
C TRP A 135 16.99 -1.30 -14.18
N MET A 136 17.96 -2.20 -14.34
CA MET A 136 17.86 -3.43 -15.12
C MET A 136 17.62 -4.63 -14.20
N SER A 137 16.86 -5.62 -14.69
CA SER A 137 16.63 -6.89 -14.00
C SER A 137 16.23 -7.97 -15.01
N HIS A 138 17.19 -8.39 -15.84
CA HIS A 138 16.92 -9.38 -16.89
C HIS A 138 18.10 -10.34 -17.13
N GLY A 139 17.78 -11.61 -17.42
CA GLY A 139 18.74 -12.61 -17.90
C GLY A 139 18.68 -12.83 -19.40
N ASP A 140 17.48 -12.72 -19.99
CA ASP A 140 17.28 -12.81 -21.44
C ASP A 140 17.26 -11.39 -22.04
N ARG A 141 17.57 -11.30 -23.34
CA ARG A 141 17.56 -10.02 -24.05
C ARG A 141 17.00 -10.18 -25.47
N VAL A 142 16.44 -9.09 -25.99
CA VAL A 142 16.09 -8.98 -27.40
C VAL A 142 17.36 -8.96 -28.24
N THR A 143 17.39 -9.75 -29.32
CA THR A 143 18.51 -9.82 -30.28
C THR A 143 18.09 -9.44 -31.70
N ALA A 144 16.78 -9.39 -31.98
CA ALA A 144 16.22 -8.80 -33.19
C ALA A 144 14.86 -8.18 -32.89
N ILE A 145 14.63 -6.97 -33.40
CA ILE A 145 13.35 -6.25 -33.24
C ILE A 145 12.39 -6.62 -34.38
N PRO A 146 11.06 -6.52 -34.13
CA PRO A 146 10.07 -6.76 -35.18
C PRO A 146 10.13 -5.69 -36.29
N GLU A 147 9.59 -6.04 -37.46
CA GLU A 147 9.50 -5.11 -38.59
C GLU A 147 8.71 -3.83 -38.22
N GLY A 148 9.20 -2.67 -38.63
CA GLY A 148 8.62 -1.36 -38.36
C GLY A 148 8.96 -0.78 -37.01
N PHE A 149 9.77 -1.48 -36.18
CA PHE A 149 10.33 -0.91 -34.95
C PHE A 149 11.70 -0.29 -35.20
N GLU A 150 12.05 0.69 -34.39
CA GLU A 150 13.35 1.35 -34.36
C GLU A 150 13.95 1.28 -32.96
N VAL A 151 15.28 1.18 -32.88
CA VAL A 151 16.00 1.26 -31.60
C VAL A 151 16.11 2.73 -31.18
N ILE A 152 15.65 3.05 -29.98
CA ILE A 152 15.70 4.42 -29.45
C ILE A 152 16.70 4.56 -28.29
N ALA A 153 17.08 3.45 -27.64
CA ALA A 153 18.15 3.44 -26.64
C ALA A 153 18.80 2.06 -26.52
N THR A 154 20.05 2.05 -26.03
CA THR A 154 20.88 0.85 -25.82
C THR A 154 21.53 0.86 -24.45
N SER A 155 21.85 -0.32 -23.89
CA SER A 155 22.75 -0.47 -22.74
C SER A 155 23.90 -1.43 -23.10
N THR A 156 24.84 -1.60 -22.16
CA THR A 156 25.98 -2.51 -22.38
C THR A 156 25.52 -3.96 -22.60
N GLY A 157 24.50 -4.43 -21.87
CA GLY A 157 23.99 -5.80 -21.94
C GLY A 157 22.74 -5.96 -22.84
N ALA A 158 22.05 -4.85 -23.16
CA ALA A 158 20.84 -4.86 -23.98
C ALA A 158 20.97 -3.91 -25.20
N PRO A 159 21.32 -4.44 -26.38
CA PRO A 159 21.46 -3.63 -27.61
C PRO A 159 20.12 -3.04 -28.08
N PHE A 160 19.01 -3.54 -27.58
CA PHE A 160 17.65 -3.07 -27.85
C PHE A 160 16.96 -2.72 -26.54
N ALA A 161 17.65 -1.90 -25.69
CA ALA A 161 17.17 -1.54 -24.37
C ALA A 161 15.91 -0.66 -24.39
N ALA A 162 15.63 0.02 -25.51
CA ALA A 162 14.34 0.60 -25.78
C ALA A 162 14.07 0.64 -27.28
N ILE A 163 12.85 0.28 -27.66
CA ILE A 163 12.37 0.21 -29.04
C ILE A 163 11.04 0.94 -29.21
N ALA A 164 10.79 1.47 -30.40
CA ALA A 164 9.57 2.21 -30.70
C ALA A 164 9.03 1.92 -32.10
N ASN A 165 7.72 1.81 -32.21
CA ASN A 165 6.97 1.92 -33.45
C ASN A 165 5.98 3.08 -33.30
N ASP A 166 6.42 4.30 -33.67
CA ASP A 166 5.63 5.51 -33.47
C ASP A 166 4.33 5.52 -34.29
N ALA A 167 4.31 4.86 -35.46
CA ALA A 167 3.13 4.77 -36.31
C ALA A 167 1.99 3.96 -35.61
N ARG A 168 2.36 2.90 -34.89
CA ARG A 168 1.43 2.08 -34.10
C ARG A 168 1.30 2.54 -32.65
N LYS A 169 2.11 3.48 -32.20
CA LYS A 169 2.26 3.91 -30.80
C LYS A 169 2.57 2.74 -29.86
N ILE A 170 3.45 1.83 -30.29
CA ILE A 170 3.90 0.69 -29.52
C ILE A 170 5.35 0.89 -29.13
N TYR A 171 5.64 0.79 -27.84
CA TYR A 171 6.94 1.03 -27.23
C TYR A 171 7.35 -0.14 -26.37
N GLY A 172 8.65 -0.48 -26.35
CA GLY A 172 9.25 -1.46 -25.47
C GLY A 172 10.44 -0.87 -24.73
N VAL A 173 10.60 -1.21 -23.46
CA VAL A 173 11.76 -0.87 -22.62
C VAL A 173 12.20 -2.09 -21.81
N GLN A 174 13.50 -2.44 -21.89
CA GLN A 174 14.06 -3.60 -21.16
C GLN A 174 14.24 -3.30 -19.65
N PHE A 175 14.40 -2.05 -19.28
CA PHE A 175 14.57 -1.60 -17.91
C PHE A 175 13.22 -1.36 -17.22
N HIS A 176 13.27 -1.10 -15.91
CA HIS A 176 12.11 -0.86 -15.07
C HIS A 176 11.92 0.64 -14.76
N PRO A 177 11.09 1.38 -15.53
CA PRO A 177 10.85 2.80 -15.25
C PRO A 177 9.99 3.05 -14.01
N GLU A 178 9.26 2.04 -13.51
CA GLU A 178 8.39 2.15 -12.35
C GLU A 178 9.12 2.27 -11.02
N VAL A 179 10.35 1.73 -10.92
CA VAL A 179 11.10 1.70 -9.67
C VAL A 179 11.85 3.01 -9.40
N VAL A 180 12.07 3.33 -8.13
CA VAL A 180 12.72 4.58 -7.68
C VAL A 180 14.17 4.73 -8.18
N HIS A 181 14.82 3.62 -8.49
CA HIS A 181 16.21 3.60 -8.96
C HIS A 181 16.36 4.06 -10.43
N THR A 182 15.28 4.07 -11.23
CA THR A 182 15.22 4.73 -12.53
C THR A 182 14.83 6.19 -12.28
N VAL A 183 15.82 7.08 -12.27
CA VAL A 183 15.69 8.45 -11.78
C VAL A 183 14.54 9.20 -12.46
N ASN A 184 14.45 9.13 -13.80
CA ASN A 184 13.44 9.82 -14.60
C ASN A 184 12.29 8.89 -15.06
N GLY A 185 12.10 7.72 -14.40
CA GLY A 185 11.13 6.73 -14.79
C GLY A 185 9.68 7.23 -14.82
N ALA A 186 9.30 8.05 -13.84
CA ALA A 186 7.99 8.69 -13.82
C ALA A 186 7.72 9.58 -15.03
N GLN A 187 8.76 10.21 -15.61
CA GLN A 187 8.62 11.03 -16.82
C GLN A 187 8.31 10.17 -18.06
N ILE A 188 8.87 8.95 -18.14
CA ILE A 188 8.59 8.00 -19.23
C ILE A 188 7.09 7.62 -19.22
N TYR A 189 6.51 7.35 -18.05
CA TYR A 189 5.07 7.08 -17.94
C TYR A 189 4.24 8.30 -18.34
N ARG A 190 4.57 9.49 -17.87
CA ARG A 190 3.88 10.73 -18.29
C ARG A 190 3.93 10.93 -19.79
N ASN A 191 5.08 10.70 -20.41
CA ASN A 191 5.25 10.82 -21.86
C ASN A 191 4.40 9.78 -22.60
N PHE A 192 4.41 8.53 -22.17
CA PHE A 192 3.57 7.48 -22.75
C PHE A 192 2.07 7.82 -22.66
N LEU A 193 1.60 8.27 -21.50
CA LEU A 193 0.20 8.67 -21.31
C LEU A 193 -0.17 9.88 -22.20
N LYS A 194 0.73 10.84 -22.34
CA LYS A 194 0.59 11.98 -23.28
C LYS A 194 0.50 11.50 -24.73
N LEU A 195 1.36 10.57 -25.15
CA LEU A 195 1.35 9.94 -26.48
C LEU A 195 0.05 9.15 -26.72
N ALA A 196 -0.50 8.55 -25.69
CA ALA A 196 -1.79 7.89 -25.72
C ALA A 196 -2.96 8.87 -25.78
N GLY A 197 -2.74 10.17 -25.59
CA GLY A 197 -3.78 11.21 -25.61
C GLY A 197 -4.59 11.26 -24.31
N LEU A 198 -4.08 10.70 -23.23
CA LEU A 198 -4.73 10.67 -21.93
C LEU A 198 -4.51 11.99 -21.19
N LYS A 199 -5.57 12.59 -20.69
CA LYS A 199 -5.55 13.97 -20.14
C LYS A 199 -5.53 14.02 -18.62
N GLY A 200 -5.71 12.87 -17.94
CA GLY A 200 -5.73 12.82 -16.48
C GLY A 200 -7.04 13.36 -15.89
N ASP A 201 -8.09 12.55 -15.97
CA ASP A 201 -9.43 12.84 -15.42
C ASP A 201 -9.71 12.11 -14.09
N TRP A 202 -8.78 11.27 -13.66
CA TRP A 202 -8.83 10.58 -12.37
C TRP A 202 -8.46 11.54 -11.24
N THR A 203 -9.47 12.08 -10.55
CA THR A 203 -9.32 12.95 -9.39
C THR A 203 -10.15 12.44 -8.22
N MET A 204 -9.73 12.72 -7.00
CA MET A 204 -10.49 12.26 -5.81
C MET A 204 -11.85 12.96 -5.70
N ALA A 205 -12.00 14.16 -6.21
CA ALA A 205 -13.30 14.84 -6.28
C ALA A 205 -14.29 14.12 -7.21
N ALA A 206 -13.83 13.71 -8.41
CA ALA A 206 -14.65 12.93 -9.35
C ALA A 206 -14.98 11.55 -8.77
N PHE A 207 -13.99 10.86 -8.21
CA PHE A 207 -14.17 9.57 -7.54
C PHE A 207 -15.19 9.65 -6.40
N ARG A 208 -15.11 10.67 -5.54
CA ARG A 208 -16.07 10.90 -4.44
C ARG A 208 -17.50 10.95 -4.95
N GLN A 209 -17.75 11.77 -5.98
CA GLN A 209 -19.10 11.92 -6.54
C GLN A 209 -19.64 10.60 -7.10
N GLU A 210 -18.84 9.91 -7.91
CA GLU A 210 -19.22 8.63 -8.50
C GLU A 210 -19.47 7.56 -7.42
N MET A 211 -18.61 7.49 -6.41
CA MET A 211 -18.72 6.49 -5.35
C MET A 211 -19.93 6.75 -4.45
N VAL A 212 -20.25 8.01 -4.17
CA VAL A 212 -21.49 8.37 -3.45
C VAL A 212 -22.73 7.87 -4.19
N GLU A 213 -22.78 8.03 -5.52
CA GLU A 213 -23.91 7.53 -6.35
C GLU A 213 -23.93 6.00 -6.36
N LYS A 214 -22.78 5.33 -6.50
CA LYS A 214 -22.67 3.87 -6.45
C LYS A 214 -23.15 3.31 -5.11
N ILE A 215 -22.75 3.89 -4.00
CA ILE A 215 -23.15 3.47 -2.66
C ILE A 215 -24.67 3.64 -2.49
N ARG A 216 -25.23 4.78 -2.88
CA ARG A 216 -26.69 5.01 -2.84
C ARG A 216 -27.47 3.97 -3.63
N ALA A 217 -27.02 3.68 -4.84
CA ALA A 217 -27.65 2.69 -5.71
C ALA A 217 -27.54 1.26 -5.15
N GLN A 218 -26.40 0.91 -4.55
CA GLN A 218 -26.15 -0.40 -3.97
C GLN A 218 -26.94 -0.64 -2.69
N VAL A 219 -26.97 0.34 -1.79
CA VAL A 219 -27.58 0.22 -0.47
C VAL A 219 -29.10 0.43 -0.52
N GLY A 220 -29.59 1.37 -1.35
CA GLY A 220 -31.01 1.72 -1.43
C GLY A 220 -31.55 2.16 -0.06
N THR A 221 -32.55 1.43 0.46
CA THR A 221 -33.14 1.68 1.78
C THR A 221 -32.54 0.80 2.90
N GLY A 222 -31.53 -0.03 2.58
CA GLY A 222 -30.89 -0.93 3.53
C GLY A 222 -30.03 -0.21 4.56
N LYS A 223 -29.60 -0.93 5.59
CA LYS A 223 -28.71 -0.42 6.62
C LYS A 223 -27.30 -1.00 6.48
N VAL A 224 -26.30 -0.18 6.74
CA VAL A 224 -24.88 -0.53 6.66
C VAL A 224 -24.27 -0.50 8.05
N ILE A 225 -23.49 -1.52 8.41
CA ILE A 225 -22.63 -1.53 9.59
C ILE A 225 -21.19 -1.36 9.14
N CYS A 226 -20.42 -0.54 9.84
CA CYS A 226 -19.00 -0.32 9.60
C CYS A 226 -18.19 -0.54 10.87
N GLY A 227 -17.21 -1.44 10.83
CA GLY A 227 -16.21 -1.58 11.90
C GLY A 227 -15.17 -0.46 11.80
N LEU A 228 -15.07 0.39 12.81
CA LEU A 228 -14.02 1.40 12.89
C LEU A 228 -12.83 0.86 13.69
N SER A 229 -11.66 0.82 13.06
CA SER A 229 -10.40 0.46 13.73
C SER A 229 -9.63 1.67 14.26
N GLY A 230 -10.14 2.89 14.03
CA GLY A 230 -9.38 4.13 14.26
C GLY A 230 -8.34 4.44 13.18
N GLY A 231 -8.10 3.52 12.24
CA GLY A 231 -7.20 3.72 11.10
C GLY A 231 -7.78 4.64 10.03
N VAL A 232 -6.92 5.18 9.16
CA VAL A 232 -7.30 6.11 8.09
C VAL A 232 -8.32 5.46 7.14
N ASP A 233 -8.12 4.21 6.73
CA ASP A 233 -8.93 3.55 5.70
C ASP A 233 -10.37 3.35 6.16
N SER A 234 -10.58 2.76 7.34
CA SER A 234 -11.92 2.58 7.92
C SER A 234 -12.62 3.92 8.15
N SER A 235 -11.86 4.95 8.50
CA SER A 235 -12.38 6.30 8.72
C SER A 235 -12.84 6.96 7.43
N VAL A 236 -12.03 6.89 6.36
CA VAL A 236 -12.39 7.45 5.05
C VAL A 236 -13.59 6.70 4.47
N ALA A 237 -13.63 5.37 4.60
CA ALA A 237 -14.77 4.55 4.18
C ALA A 237 -16.06 4.98 4.91
N ALA A 238 -16.00 5.13 6.23
CA ALA A 238 -17.16 5.52 7.03
C ALA A 238 -17.69 6.91 6.67
N VAL A 239 -16.80 7.90 6.52
CA VAL A 239 -17.20 9.27 6.15
C VAL A 239 -17.81 9.31 4.75
N LEU A 240 -17.22 8.60 3.78
CA LEU A 240 -17.74 8.52 2.40
C LEU A 240 -19.11 7.83 2.34
N ILE A 241 -19.29 6.73 3.09
CA ILE A 241 -20.58 6.03 3.17
C ILE A 241 -21.62 6.92 3.85
N HIS A 242 -21.25 7.59 4.95
CA HIS A 242 -22.17 8.50 5.63
C HIS A 242 -22.62 9.67 4.74
N GLU A 243 -21.73 10.23 3.93
CA GLU A 243 -22.09 11.23 2.92
C GLU A 243 -23.11 10.68 1.91
N ALA A 244 -22.98 9.41 1.56
CA ALA A 244 -23.88 8.79 0.60
C ALA A 244 -25.27 8.49 1.18
N ILE A 245 -25.36 7.93 2.38
CA ILE A 245 -26.58 7.33 2.93
C ILE A 245 -26.99 7.85 4.33
N GLY A 246 -26.24 8.78 4.92
CA GLY A 246 -26.56 9.40 6.21
C GLY A 246 -26.73 8.37 7.34
N ASP A 247 -27.81 8.49 8.08
CA ASP A 247 -28.11 7.68 9.28
C ASP A 247 -28.42 6.20 9.01
N GLN A 248 -28.44 5.76 7.73
CA GLN A 248 -28.47 4.32 7.40
C GLN A 248 -27.15 3.62 7.73
N LEU A 249 -26.04 4.39 7.94
CA LEU A 249 -24.78 3.89 8.43
C LEU A 249 -24.76 3.89 9.95
N THR A 250 -24.36 2.77 10.56
CA THR A 250 -23.96 2.68 11.98
C THR A 250 -22.53 2.18 12.06
N CYS A 251 -21.67 2.96 12.70
CA CYS A 251 -20.30 2.57 12.97
C CYS A 251 -20.18 1.87 14.33
N VAL A 252 -19.37 0.83 14.41
CA VAL A 252 -19.01 0.14 15.65
C VAL A 252 -17.52 0.34 15.88
N PHE A 253 -17.17 1.03 16.93
CA PHE A 253 -15.78 1.23 17.36
C PHE A 253 -15.50 0.42 18.62
N VAL A 254 -14.54 -0.51 18.52
CA VAL A 254 -14.13 -1.36 19.63
C VAL A 254 -12.84 -0.84 20.21
N ASP A 255 -12.88 -0.28 21.41
CA ASP A 255 -11.68 0.03 22.18
C ASP A 255 -11.14 -1.24 22.82
N THR A 256 -10.02 -1.68 22.27
CA THR A 256 -9.35 -2.92 22.71
C THR A 256 -8.50 -2.72 23.98
N GLY A 257 -8.35 -1.50 24.47
CA GLY A 257 -7.40 -1.16 25.52
C GLY A 257 -5.92 -1.21 25.06
N LEU A 258 -5.68 -1.47 23.76
CA LEU A 258 -4.34 -1.58 23.14
C LEU A 258 -4.06 -0.44 22.17
N LEU A 259 -4.87 0.60 22.19
CA LEU A 259 -4.72 1.81 21.38
C LEU A 259 -3.67 2.74 21.99
N ARG A 260 -3.23 3.74 21.21
CA ARG A 260 -2.38 4.81 21.70
C ARG A 260 -3.10 5.64 22.78
N LEU A 261 -2.33 6.38 23.54
CA LEU A 261 -2.87 7.28 24.57
C LEU A 261 -3.91 8.23 23.98
N ASN A 262 -5.10 8.29 24.57
CA ASN A 262 -6.24 9.12 24.17
C ASN A 262 -6.78 8.88 22.75
N GLU A 263 -6.36 7.81 22.06
CA GLU A 263 -6.79 7.55 20.67
C GLU A 263 -8.28 7.19 20.61
N ALA A 264 -8.79 6.40 21.54
CA ALA A 264 -10.20 6.05 21.58
C ALA A 264 -11.10 7.30 21.73
N GLU A 265 -10.77 8.20 22.63
CA GLU A 265 -11.48 9.46 22.82
C GLU A 265 -11.45 10.35 21.57
N GLN A 266 -10.27 10.43 20.91
CA GLN A 266 -10.13 11.19 19.67
C GLN A 266 -11.02 10.61 18.54
N VAL A 267 -11.10 9.29 18.40
CA VAL A 267 -11.96 8.65 17.42
C VAL A 267 -13.44 8.92 17.73
N VAL A 268 -13.86 8.73 18.97
CA VAL A 268 -15.25 8.97 19.37
C VAL A 268 -15.66 10.43 19.12
N THR A 269 -14.84 11.39 19.53
CA THR A 269 -15.09 12.82 19.30
C THR A 269 -15.16 13.15 17.80
N LEU A 270 -14.24 12.60 17.00
CA LEU A 270 -14.23 12.85 15.56
C LEU A 270 -15.52 12.36 14.89
N PHE A 271 -15.92 11.12 15.15
CA PHE A 271 -17.05 10.52 14.44
C PHE A 271 -18.40 10.96 14.99
N ARG A 272 -18.56 11.00 16.32
CA ARG A 272 -19.81 11.35 16.96
C ARG A 272 -20.08 12.85 16.93
N ASP A 273 -19.09 13.66 17.32
CA ASP A 273 -19.31 15.08 17.61
C ASP A 273 -19.02 15.95 16.37
N HIS A 274 -18.04 15.58 15.54
CA HIS A 274 -17.67 16.37 14.36
C HIS A 274 -18.43 15.94 13.10
N TYR A 275 -18.47 14.64 12.80
CA TYR A 275 -19.17 14.12 11.61
C TYR A 275 -20.62 13.75 11.87
N ASN A 276 -21.06 13.70 13.11
CA ASN A 276 -22.42 13.29 13.51
C ASN A 276 -22.81 11.91 12.94
N ILE A 277 -21.85 10.99 12.89
CA ILE A 277 -22.07 9.61 12.42
C ILE A 277 -22.59 8.76 13.59
N PRO A 278 -23.68 7.98 13.41
CA PRO A 278 -24.13 7.03 14.42
C PRO A 278 -23.02 6.08 14.84
N LEU A 279 -22.57 6.14 16.11
CA LEU A 279 -21.42 5.43 16.62
C LEU A 279 -21.76 4.64 17.89
N VAL A 280 -21.59 3.34 17.81
CA VAL A 280 -21.57 2.42 18.96
C VAL A 280 -20.12 2.29 19.43
N HIS A 281 -19.82 2.84 20.60
CA HIS A 281 -18.51 2.70 21.24
C HIS A 281 -18.54 1.55 22.24
N VAL A 282 -17.67 0.58 22.08
CA VAL A 282 -17.55 -0.60 22.95
C VAL A 282 -16.21 -0.55 23.66
N ASP A 283 -16.23 -0.29 24.97
CA ASP A 283 -15.04 -0.48 25.82
C ASP A 283 -14.87 -1.97 26.11
N ALA A 284 -13.91 -2.59 25.46
CA ALA A 284 -13.59 -4.01 25.55
C ALA A 284 -12.18 -4.27 26.13
N GLY A 285 -11.50 -3.24 26.65
CA GLY A 285 -10.12 -3.34 27.13
C GLY A 285 -9.91 -4.48 28.12
N ALA A 286 -10.83 -4.65 29.08
CA ALA A 286 -10.76 -5.75 30.06
C ALA A 286 -10.91 -7.14 29.41
N GLU A 287 -11.75 -7.29 28.38
CA GLU A 287 -11.94 -8.55 27.67
C GLU A 287 -10.68 -8.94 26.86
N PHE A 288 -10.04 -7.96 26.18
CA PHE A 288 -8.80 -8.21 25.41
C PHE A 288 -7.61 -8.52 26.33
N LEU A 289 -7.39 -7.71 27.35
CA LEU A 289 -6.28 -7.89 28.28
C LEU A 289 -6.43 -9.20 29.05
N GLY A 290 -7.67 -9.59 29.45
CA GLY A 290 -7.94 -10.87 30.06
C GLY A 290 -7.63 -12.06 29.15
N ALA A 291 -7.97 -11.98 27.86
CA ALA A 291 -7.68 -13.02 26.88
C ALA A 291 -6.19 -13.14 26.53
N LEU A 292 -5.43 -12.06 26.69
CA LEU A 292 -4.00 -12.00 26.42
C LEU A 292 -3.13 -12.32 27.64
N ALA A 293 -3.73 -12.55 28.82
CA ALA A 293 -2.99 -12.84 30.04
C ALA A 293 -2.13 -14.09 29.90
N GLY A 294 -0.81 -13.94 30.09
CA GLY A 294 0.17 -15.03 29.97
C GLY A 294 0.52 -15.44 28.53
N VAL A 295 0.01 -14.75 27.52
CA VAL A 295 0.32 -15.01 26.11
C VAL A 295 1.54 -14.20 25.69
N SER A 296 2.60 -14.91 25.26
CA SER A 296 3.87 -14.29 24.84
C SER A 296 4.20 -14.50 23.35
N ASP A 297 3.58 -15.47 22.69
CA ASP A 297 3.81 -15.76 21.28
C ASP A 297 3.10 -14.73 20.39
N PRO A 298 3.82 -14.05 19.46
CA PRO A 298 3.27 -12.97 18.64
C PRO A 298 2.10 -13.40 17.75
N GLU A 299 2.17 -14.59 17.17
CA GLU A 299 1.14 -15.07 16.26
C GLU A 299 -0.13 -15.45 17.05
N THR A 300 0.03 -16.01 18.25
CA THR A 300 -1.07 -16.29 19.16
C THR A 300 -1.76 -15.01 19.64
N LYS A 301 -0.98 -13.95 19.96
CA LYS A 301 -1.54 -12.62 20.27
C LYS A 301 -2.41 -12.11 19.13
N ARG A 302 -1.90 -12.15 17.89
CA ARG A 302 -2.64 -11.69 16.68
C ARG A 302 -3.94 -12.45 16.49
N LYS A 303 -3.92 -13.78 16.63
CA LYS A 303 -5.12 -14.63 16.50
C LYS A 303 -6.17 -14.34 17.59
N ILE A 304 -5.75 -14.19 18.84
CA ILE A 304 -6.65 -13.85 19.95
C ILE A 304 -7.30 -12.48 19.71
N ILE A 305 -6.50 -11.47 19.35
CA ILE A 305 -7.00 -10.11 19.11
C ILE A 305 -7.97 -10.10 17.94
N GLY A 306 -7.62 -10.72 16.82
CA GLY A 306 -8.48 -10.80 15.64
C GLY A 306 -9.79 -11.53 15.93
N GLY A 307 -9.73 -12.71 16.56
CA GLY A 307 -10.92 -13.49 16.91
C GLY A 307 -11.83 -12.75 17.90
N LYS A 308 -11.25 -12.15 18.95
CA LYS A 308 -12.02 -11.39 19.94
C LYS A 308 -12.67 -10.13 19.32
N PHE A 309 -11.98 -9.46 18.41
CA PHE A 309 -12.55 -8.31 17.69
C PHE A 309 -13.80 -8.73 16.88
N ILE A 310 -13.73 -9.87 16.18
CA ILE A 310 -14.85 -10.41 15.40
C ILE A 310 -16.01 -10.75 16.34
N ASP A 311 -15.76 -11.49 17.44
CA ASP A 311 -16.80 -11.88 18.42
C ASP A 311 -17.56 -10.66 18.96
N ILE A 312 -16.83 -9.58 19.30
CA ILE A 312 -17.42 -8.34 19.83
C ILE A 312 -18.19 -7.61 18.75
N PHE A 313 -17.61 -7.51 17.55
CA PHE A 313 -18.27 -6.88 16.42
C PHE A 313 -19.59 -7.57 16.08
N ASP A 314 -19.61 -8.90 16.02
CA ASP A 314 -20.81 -9.71 15.76
C ASP A 314 -21.87 -9.51 16.83
N ARG A 315 -21.46 -9.49 18.10
CA ARG A 315 -22.35 -9.23 19.24
C ARG A 315 -23.04 -7.87 19.15
N GLU A 316 -22.31 -6.84 18.70
CA GLU A 316 -22.86 -5.48 18.55
C GLU A 316 -23.66 -5.36 17.25
N ALA A 317 -23.20 -5.96 16.18
CA ALA A 317 -23.91 -6.00 14.90
C ALA A 317 -25.31 -6.65 15.03
N ALA A 318 -25.39 -7.72 15.81
CA ALA A 318 -26.66 -8.43 16.06
C ALA A 318 -27.71 -7.57 16.83
N LYS A 319 -27.29 -6.49 17.49
CA LYS A 319 -28.21 -5.54 18.14
C LYS A 319 -28.77 -4.48 17.19
N ILE A 320 -28.22 -4.37 15.99
CA ILE A 320 -28.63 -3.38 14.99
C ILE A 320 -29.68 -4.05 14.08
N ASP A 321 -30.93 -3.76 14.34
CA ASP A 321 -32.05 -4.33 13.55
C ASP A 321 -31.98 -3.93 12.07
N GLY A 322 -32.08 -4.93 11.18
CA GLY A 322 -32.19 -4.73 9.75
C GLY A 322 -30.89 -4.30 9.06
N ALA A 323 -29.73 -4.72 9.60
CA ALA A 323 -28.48 -4.57 8.88
C ALA A 323 -28.42 -5.52 7.67
N ASP A 324 -28.24 -4.97 6.48
CA ASP A 324 -28.16 -5.70 5.21
C ASP A 324 -26.73 -5.76 4.67
N PHE A 325 -25.89 -4.80 5.06
CA PHE A 325 -24.57 -4.60 4.49
C PHE A 325 -23.50 -4.41 5.56
N LEU A 326 -22.29 -4.91 5.25
CA LEU A 326 -21.05 -4.65 5.98
C LEU A 326 -20.11 -3.79 5.15
N ALA A 327 -19.70 -2.66 5.69
CA ALA A 327 -18.68 -1.81 5.09
C ALA A 327 -17.27 -2.29 5.43
N GLN A 328 -16.40 -2.39 4.44
CA GLN A 328 -14.99 -2.73 4.60
C GLN A 328 -14.09 -1.70 3.89
N GLY A 329 -12.97 -1.36 4.53
CA GLY A 329 -11.95 -0.48 3.98
C GLY A 329 -10.90 -1.23 3.16
N THR A 330 -11.30 -2.22 2.36
CA THR A 330 -10.41 -2.96 1.45
C THR A 330 -9.79 -2.00 0.44
N LEU A 331 -8.49 -2.11 0.21
CA LEU A 331 -7.75 -1.29 -0.74
C LEU A 331 -7.37 -2.08 -2.00
N TYR A 332 -7.01 -1.36 -3.08
CA TYR A 332 -6.63 -1.98 -4.34
C TYR A 332 -5.45 -2.96 -4.24
N PRO A 333 -4.36 -2.68 -3.51
CA PRO A 333 -3.30 -3.66 -3.28
C PRO A 333 -3.77 -4.96 -2.63
N ASP A 334 -4.71 -4.89 -1.68
CA ASP A 334 -5.26 -6.08 -1.01
C ASP A 334 -6.00 -6.98 -2.03
N VAL A 335 -6.71 -6.35 -2.99
CA VAL A 335 -7.43 -7.06 -4.06
C VAL A 335 -6.47 -7.76 -5.01
N VAL A 336 -5.44 -7.05 -5.48
CA VAL A 336 -4.45 -7.58 -6.43
C VAL A 336 -3.68 -8.76 -5.82
N GLU A 337 -3.26 -8.63 -4.56
CA GLU A 337 -2.56 -9.69 -3.84
C GLU A 337 -3.43 -10.95 -3.62
N SER A 338 -4.74 -10.78 -3.45
CA SER A 338 -5.67 -11.90 -3.26
C SER A 338 -5.93 -12.70 -4.55
N VAL A 339 -5.72 -12.08 -5.71
CA VAL A 339 -5.99 -12.66 -7.04
C VAL A 339 -4.73 -13.21 -7.72
N SER A 340 -3.54 -13.10 -7.09
CA SER A 340 -2.29 -13.56 -7.69
C SER A 340 -2.38 -15.04 -8.14
N ALA A 341 -2.24 -15.28 -9.44
CA ALA A 341 -2.59 -16.49 -10.17
C ALA A 341 -1.67 -17.71 -9.91
N ARG A 342 -0.67 -17.61 -9.03
CA ARG A 342 0.15 -18.73 -8.59
C ARG A 342 0.16 -18.74 -7.06
N GLY A 343 -0.43 -19.79 -6.45
CA GLY A 343 -0.32 -20.10 -5.03
C GLY A 343 1.14 -20.18 -4.55
N GLY A 344 1.77 -19.02 -4.48
CA GLY A 344 3.09 -18.83 -3.92
C GLY A 344 2.98 -18.49 -2.42
N PRO A 345 4.10 -18.46 -1.69
CA PRO A 345 4.13 -18.14 -0.25
C PRO A 345 3.49 -16.81 0.14
N SER A 346 3.31 -15.89 -0.82
CA SER A 346 2.61 -14.61 -0.59
C SER A 346 1.11 -14.76 -0.33
N ALA A 347 0.47 -15.84 -0.77
CA ALA A 347 -0.94 -16.14 -0.46
C ALA A 347 -1.18 -16.46 1.03
N VAL A 348 -0.12 -16.74 1.79
CA VAL A 348 -0.19 -17.11 3.22
C VAL A 348 0.08 -15.91 4.14
N ILE A 349 0.61 -14.81 3.63
CA ILE A 349 1.12 -13.71 4.47
C ILE A 349 0.02 -12.73 4.92
N LYS A 350 -1.14 -12.67 4.25
CA LYS A 350 -2.23 -11.73 4.60
C LYS A 350 -3.58 -12.41 4.82
N SER A 351 -3.65 -13.29 5.82
CA SER A 351 -4.93 -13.77 6.38
C SER A 351 -5.68 -12.71 7.20
N HIS A 352 -5.17 -11.48 7.28
CA HIS A 352 -5.66 -10.45 8.20
C HIS A 352 -6.60 -9.41 7.56
N HIS A 353 -6.63 -9.34 6.24
CA HIS A 353 -7.67 -8.62 5.51
C HIS A 353 -8.60 -9.65 4.91
N ASN A 354 -9.83 -9.71 5.38
CA ASN A 354 -10.86 -10.69 5.00
C ASN A 354 -11.28 -10.51 3.51
N VAL A 355 -10.30 -10.59 2.61
CA VAL A 355 -10.51 -10.56 1.17
C VAL A 355 -10.86 -11.97 0.73
N GLY A 356 -12.10 -12.38 0.93
CA GLY A 356 -12.51 -13.70 0.49
C GLY A 356 -13.72 -14.32 1.17
N GLY A 357 -14.33 -13.62 2.10
CA GLY A 357 -15.59 -14.09 2.65
C GLY A 357 -15.78 -13.70 4.11
N LEU A 358 -16.96 -13.19 4.37
CA LEU A 358 -17.52 -13.15 5.72
C LEU A 358 -17.60 -14.58 6.24
N PRO A 359 -17.46 -14.82 7.55
CA PRO A 359 -17.81 -16.09 8.14
C PRO A 359 -19.20 -16.53 7.68
N ASP A 360 -19.40 -17.82 7.43
CA ASP A 360 -20.63 -18.39 6.82
C ASP A 360 -21.94 -18.00 7.54
N PHE A 361 -21.87 -17.49 8.75
CA PHE A 361 -23.02 -17.02 9.52
C PHE A 361 -23.38 -15.54 9.28
N MET A 362 -22.50 -14.72 8.71
CA MET A 362 -22.79 -13.35 8.34
C MET A 362 -23.32 -13.27 6.89
N LYS A 363 -24.63 -13.18 6.76
CA LYS A 363 -25.30 -13.03 5.44
C LYS A 363 -25.29 -11.60 4.90
N LEU A 364 -24.42 -10.72 5.39
CA LEU A 364 -24.35 -9.32 4.98
C LEU A 364 -23.67 -9.19 3.62
N LYS A 365 -24.17 -8.28 2.79
CA LYS A 365 -23.52 -7.91 1.53
C LYS A 365 -22.39 -6.92 1.82
N LEU A 366 -21.28 -6.99 1.07
CA LEU A 366 -20.16 -6.08 1.26
C LEU A 366 -20.38 -4.73 0.55
N VAL A 367 -19.98 -3.65 1.22
CA VAL A 367 -19.78 -2.31 0.64
C VAL A 367 -18.32 -1.95 0.81
N GLU A 368 -17.57 -1.94 -0.29
CA GLU A 368 -16.11 -1.74 -0.32
C GLU A 368 -15.76 -0.47 -1.13
N PRO A 369 -15.98 0.72 -0.59
CA PRO A 369 -15.88 1.96 -1.37
C PRO A 369 -14.44 2.33 -1.77
N LEU A 370 -13.44 1.76 -1.12
CA LEU A 370 -12.02 2.08 -1.35
C LEU A 370 -11.29 1.02 -2.18
N ARG A 371 -12.00 0.01 -2.68
CA ARG A 371 -11.44 -1.18 -3.34
C ARG A 371 -10.60 -0.85 -4.58
N GLU A 372 -10.84 0.29 -5.21
CA GLU A 372 -10.14 0.76 -6.41
C GLU A 372 -8.97 1.69 -6.09
N LEU A 373 -8.72 2.05 -4.80
CA LEU A 373 -7.77 3.07 -4.40
C LEU A 373 -6.49 2.51 -3.81
N PHE A 374 -5.37 3.16 -4.14
CA PHE A 374 -4.13 3.03 -3.38
C PHE A 374 -4.16 3.83 -2.08
N LYS A 375 -3.25 3.54 -1.16
CA LYS A 375 -3.20 4.17 0.17
C LYS A 375 -3.06 5.69 0.14
N ASP A 376 -2.28 6.21 -0.77
CA ASP A 376 -2.09 7.65 -0.99
C ASP A 376 -3.35 8.32 -1.56
N GLU A 377 -4.05 7.64 -2.48
CA GLU A 377 -5.36 8.09 -2.99
C GLU A 377 -6.42 8.11 -1.87
N VAL A 378 -6.44 7.11 -0.97
CA VAL A 378 -7.32 7.11 0.20
C VAL A 378 -7.04 8.30 1.11
N ARG A 379 -5.78 8.65 1.34
CA ARG A 379 -5.42 9.84 2.12
C ARG A 379 -5.88 11.13 1.42
N ALA A 380 -5.67 11.23 0.11
CA ALA A 380 -6.15 12.37 -0.67
C ALA A 380 -7.68 12.49 -0.66
N LEU A 381 -8.40 11.36 -0.79
CA LEU A 381 -9.86 11.30 -0.64
C LEU A 381 -10.30 11.73 0.76
N GLY A 382 -9.56 11.32 1.80
CA GLY A 382 -9.84 11.76 3.18
C GLY A 382 -9.78 13.27 3.33
N VAL A 383 -8.77 13.92 2.73
CA VAL A 383 -8.69 15.40 2.70
C VAL A 383 -9.85 16.00 1.94
N GLU A 384 -10.23 15.43 0.80
CA GLU A 384 -11.37 15.86 -0.03
C GLU A 384 -12.72 15.75 0.73
N LEU A 385 -12.84 14.75 1.62
CA LEU A 385 -13.97 14.54 2.52
C LEU A 385 -13.95 15.43 3.78
N GLY A 386 -12.92 16.29 3.92
CA GLY A 386 -12.78 17.22 5.04
C GLY A 386 -12.12 16.63 6.29
N LEU A 387 -11.53 15.45 6.21
CA LEU A 387 -10.70 14.91 7.30
C LEU A 387 -9.45 15.77 7.46
N ALA A 388 -9.11 16.11 8.71
CA ALA A 388 -7.94 16.93 8.99
C ALA A 388 -6.65 16.28 8.43
N PRO A 389 -5.76 17.05 7.76
CA PRO A 389 -4.50 16.52 7.25
C PRO A 389 -3.68 15.76 8.28
N ALA A 390 -3.66 16.22 9.53
CA ALA A 390 -2.98 15.53 10.63
C ALA A 390 -3.60 14.16 10.97
N PHE A 391 -4.88 13.94 10.66
CA PHE A 391 -5.53 12.65 10.84
C PHE A 391 -5.18 11.68 9.71
N VAL A 392 -5.33 12.11 8.46
CA VAL A 392 -5.02 11.25 7.29
C VAL A 392 -3.52 11.01 7.11
N GLY A 393 -2.66 11.91 7.61
CA GLY A 393 -1.21 11.80 7.63
C GLY A 393 -0.64 10.97 8.78
N ARG A 394 -1.48 10.32 9.61
CA ARG A 394 -0.99 9.47 10.71
C ARG A 394 -0.06 8.38 10.23
N HIS A 395 0.99 8.14 11.03
CA HIS A 395 1.85 6.96 10.85
C HIS A 395 1.01 5.68 10.92
N PRO A 396 1.37 4.62 10.17
CA PRO A 396 0.70 3.34 10.26
C PRO A 396 0.63 2.84 11.70
N PHE A 397 -0.51 2.26 12.08
CA PHE A 397 -0.70 1.61 13.37
C PHE A 397 -1.27 0.21 13.12
N PRO A 398 -0.64 -0.83 13.66
CA PRO A 398 -1.02 -2.21 13.35
C PRO A 398 -2.36 -2.59 14.00
N GLY A 399 -3.09 -3.51 13.37
CA GLY A 399 -4.38 -4.00 13.89
C GLY A 399 -4.31 -4.55 15.33
N PRO A 400 -3.26 -5.31 15.74
CA PRO A 400 -3.08 -5.75 17.12
C PRO A 400 -2.74 -4.62 18.12
N GLY A 401 -2.56 -3.39 17.66
CA GLY A 401 -2.25 -2.25 18.50
C GLY A 401 -0.91 -2.38 19.22
N LEU A 402 -0.87 -1.91 20.46
CA LEU A 402 0.33 -1.94 21.31
C LEU A 402 0.74 -3.35 21.72
N ALA A 403 -0.09 -4.37 21.52
CA ALA A 403 0.22 -5.75 21.90
C ALA A 403 1.50 -6.28 21.26
N ILE A 404 1.76 -5.92 20.00
CA ILE A 404 2.98 -6.34 19.27
C ILE A 404 4.18 -5.42 19.49
N ARG A 405 4.03 -4.45 20.38
CA ARG A 405 5.09 -3.55 20.86
C ARG A 405 5.45 -3.79 22.33
N ILE A 406 4.90 -4.89 22.90
CA ILE A 406 5.23 -5.43 24.21
C ILE A 406 5.66 -6.88 24.02
N PRO A 407 6.91 -7.16 23.61
CA PRO A 407 7.42 -8.52 23.51
C PRO A 407 7.26 -9.27 24.85
N GLY A 408 6.71 -10.49 24.78
CA GLY A 408 6.35 -11.25 25.97
C GLY A 408 4.91 -11.04 26.42
N ASP A 409 4.61 -11.26 27.71
CA ASP A 409 3.27 -11.13 28.28
C ASP A 409 2.80 -9.66 28.37
N ILE A 410 1.52 -9.45 28.21
CA ILE A 410 0.89 -8.14 28.23
C ILE A 410 0.15 -7.94 29.56
N THR A 411 0.38 -6.79 30.21
CA THR A 411 -0.37 -6.39 31.41
C THR A 411 -0.85 -4.94 31.28
N PRO A 412 -1.90 -4.53 31.99
CA PRO A 412 -2.39 -3.15 31.98
C PRO A 412 -1.30 -2.12 32.30
N GLU A 413 -0.40 -2.44 33.25
CA GLU A 413 0.69 -1.56 33.66
C GLU A 413 1.71 -1.37 32.52
N LYS A 414 2.06 -2.44 31.80
CA LYS A 414 2.97 -2.38 30.66
C LYS A 414 2.36 -1.56 29.52
N VAL A 415 1.07 -1.74 29.25
CA VAL A 415 0.36 -0.94 28.24
C VAL A 415 0.38 0.55 28.62
N ALA A 416 0.08 0.89 29.86
CA ALA A 416 0.09 2.27 30.35
C ALA A 416 1.47 2.92 30.25
N VAL A 417 2.55 2.19 30.59
CA VAL A 417 3.94 2.66 30.42
C VAL A 417 4.24 2.91 28.95
N LEU A 418 3.89 1.98 28.07
CA LEU A 418 4.15 2.12 26.64
C LEU A 418 3.35 3.25 26.01
N GLN A 419 2.07 3.43 26.38
CA GLN A 419 1.24 4.55 25.91
C GLN A 419 1.86 5.91 26.21
N GLN A 420 2.32 6.12 27.45
CA GLN A 420 2.97 7.36 27.86
C GLN A 420 4.27 7.61 27.11
N ALA A 421 5.12 6.59 26.99
CA ALA A 421 6.39 6.69 26.29
C ALA A 421 6.22 6.95 24.78
N ASP A 422 5.29 6.25 24.13
CA ASP A 422 4.97 6.43 22.70
C ASP A 422 4.41 7.85 22.44
N ALA A 423 3.59 8.36 23.33
CA ALA A 423 3.04 9.72 23.23
C ALA A 423 4.15 10.78 23.30
N ILE A 424 5.07 10.69 24.26
CA ILE A 424 6.23 11.60 24.40
C ILE A 424 7.11 11.53 23.16
N TYR A 425 7.36 10.31 22.64
CA TYR A 425 8.20 10.13 21.45
C TYR A 425 7.59 10.78 20.22
N LEU A 426 6.31 10.53 19.94
CA LEU A 426 5.61 11.13 18.81
C LEU A 426 5.46 12.65 18.93
N GLU A 427 5.28 13.17 20.14
CA GLU A 427 5.28 14.62 20.41
C GLU A 427 6.65 15.24 20.08
N ALA A 428 7.74 14.66 20.58
CA ALA A 428 9.09 15.14 20.31
C ALA A 428 9.44 15.14 18.80
N ILE A 429 8.98 14.13 18.06
CA ILE A 429 9.13 14.06 16.60
C ILE A 429 8.38 15.20 15.90
N ARG A 430 7.16 15.52 16.36
CA ARG A 430 6.37 16.64 15.81
C ARG A 430 6.99 17.99 16.12
N GLU A 431 7.41 18.21 17.37
CA GLU A 431 8.09 19.43 17.80
C GLU A 431 9.38 19.69 17.02
N ALA A 432 10.09 18.62 16.66
CA ALA A 432 11.30 18.70 15.83
C ALA A 432 11.01 18.90 14.33
N GLY A 433 9.75 18.91 13.89
CA GLY A 433 9.38 19.02 12.46
C GLY A 433 9.81 17.82 11.61
N LEU A 434 9.91 16.62 12.22
CA LEU A 434 10.39 15.40 11.57
C LEU A 434 9.27 14.42 11.23
N TYR A 435 8.04 14.66 11.69
CA TYR A 435 6.94 13.69 11.60
C TYR A 435 6.65 13.25 10.15
N ASP A 436 6.59 14.19 9.23
CA ASP A 436 6.29 13.90 7.81
C ASP A 436 7.48 13.30 7.03
N LYS A 437 8.68 13.33 7.62
CA LYS A 437 9.89 12.71 7.04
C LYS A 437 10.03 11.24 7.42
N ILE A 438 9.29 10.81 8.43
CA ILE A 438 9.31 9.46 9.00
C ILE A 438 8.06 8.72 8.51
N TRP A 439 8.26 7.52 7.94
CA TRP A 439 7.14 6.71 7.48
C TRP A 439 6.37 6.10 8.65
N GLN A 440 7.09 5.60 9.67
CA GLN A 440 6.51 5.08 10.91
C GLN A 440 7.48 5.26 12.07
N ALA A 441 6.97 5.73 13.21
CA ALA A 441 7.71 5.80 14.48
C ALA A 441 6.86 5.27 15.63
N PHE A 442 7.50 4.56 16.56
CA PHE A 442 6.87 4.00 17.75
C PHE A 442 7.89 3.61 18.81
N ALA A 443 7.39 3.42 20.03
CA ALA A 443 8.13 2.86 21.15
C ALA A 443 7.81 1.37 21.32
N VAL A 444 8.75 0.61 21.88
CA VAL A 444 8.63 -0.82 22.22
C VAL A 444 9.09 -1.02 23.66
N LEU A 445 8.27 -1.65 24.49
CA LEU A 445 8.63 -1.96 25.86
C LEU A 445 9.27 -3.35 25.94
N LEU A 446 10.59 -3.37 26.14
CA LEU A 446 11.35 -4.62 26.14
C LEU A 446 11.14 -5.44 27.43
N PRO A 447 11.14 -6.79 27.35
CA PRO A 447 11.01 -7.68 28.50
C PRO A 447 12.31 -7.79 29.32
N VAL A 448 13.10 -6.73 29.34
CA VAL A 448 14.41 -6.65 29.98
C VAL A 448 14.41 -5.54 31.00
N LYS A 449 14.88 -5.83 32.21
CA LYS A 449 15.12 -4.83 33.26
C LYS A 449 16.61 -4.55 33.41
N THR A 450 16.94 -3.29 33.62
CA THR A 450 18.32 -2.85 33.82
C THR A 450 18.48 -2.07 35.11
N VAL A 451 19.70 -2.08 35.60
CA VAL A 451 20.09 -1.27 36.76
C VAL A 451 20.20 0.21 36.32
N GLY A 452 19.60 1.07 37.09
CA GLY A 452 19.73 2.53 36.98
C GLY A 452 20.04 3.16 38.33
N VAL A 453 20.41 4.41 38.32
CA VAL A 453 20.52 5.26 39.50
C VAL A 453 19.64 6.48 39.25
N MET A 454 18.64 6.65 40.07
CA MET A 454 17.72 7.80 40.01
C MET A 454 17.71 8.49 41.36
N GLY A 455 18.26 9.70 41.41
CA GLY A 455 18.63 10.33 42.64
C GLY A 455 19.74 9.51 43.36
N ASP A 456 19.63 9.30 44.64
CA ASP A 456 20.57 8.51 45.42
C ASP A 456 20.17 7.01 45.53
N ALA A 457 19.11 6.60 44.82
CA ALA A 457 18.60 5.23 44.89
C ALA A 457 18.92 4.41 43.63
N ARG A 458 19.32 3.15 43.85
CA ARG A 458 19.45 2.17 42.78
C ARG A 458 18.06 1.69 42.33
N THR A 459 17.79 1.77 41.01
CA THR A 459 16.55 1.30 40.42
C THR A 459 16.78 0.06 39.55
N TYR A 460 15.72 -0.73 39.35
CA TYR A 460 15.75 -1.90 38.47
C TYR A 460 14.44 -1.90 37.65
N GLU A 461 14.50 -1.23 36.49
CA GLU A 461 13.31 -0.93 35.68
C GLU A 461 13.50 -1.35 34.23
N ASN A 462 12.43 -1.18 33.42
CA ASN A 462 12.41 -1.67 32.05
C ASN A 462 13.28 -0.84 31.10
N VAL A 463 13.66 -1.48 30.00
CA VAL A 463 14.28 -0.85 28.83
C VAL A 463 13.20 -0.56 27.80
N LEU A 464 13.23 0.62 27.22
CA LEU A 464 12.39 1.03 26.11
C LEU A 464 13.23 1.17 24.84
N ALA A 465 12.79 0.54 23.74
CA ALA A 465 13.38 0.78 22.43
C ALA A 465 12.53 1.79 21.64
N LEU A 466 13.19 2.74 20.99
CA LEU A 466 12.59 3.64 20.02
C LEU A 466 12.88 3.12 18.62
N ARG A 467 11.88 3.09 17.77
CA ARG A 467 11.98 2.71 16.37
C ARG A 467 11.42 3.82 15.50
N ALA A 468 12.14 4.22 14.46
CA ALA A 468 11.63 5.04 13.38
C ALA A 468 12.25 4.61 12.07
N VAL A 469 11.45 4.56 11.01
CA VAL A 469 11.89 4.12 9.69
C VAL A 469 11.42 5.06 8.60
N THR A 470 12.21 5.13 7.54
CA THR A 470 11.85 5.68 6.24
C THR A 470 11.49 4.54 5.29
N SER A 471 10.44 4.70 4.52
CA SER A 471 10.02 3.74 3.51
C SER A 471 9.15 4.44 2.47
N THR A 472 9.04 3.85 1.29
CA THR A 472 8.11 4.32 0.25
C THR A 472 6.84 3.46 0.22
N ASP A 473 6.97 2.17 0.46
CA ASP A 473 5.92 1.17 0.27
C ASP A 473 5.75 0.19 1.44
N GLY A 474 6.62 0.27 2.45
CA GLY A 474 6.65 -0.66 3.57
C GLY A 474 7.27 -2.03 3.26
N MET A 475 7.66 -2.30 2.02
CA MET A 475 8.33 -3.55 1.63
C MET A 475 9.80 -3.53 2.03
N THR A 476 10.47 -2.41 1.78
CA THR A 476 11.82 -2.11 2.26
C THR A 476 11.78 -0.88 3.15
N ALA A 477 12.64 -0.82 4.15
CA ALA A 477 12.76 0.31 5.04
C ALA A 477 14.17 0.46 5.62
N ASP A 478 14.60 1.69 5.77
CA ASP A 478 15.80 2.03 6.52
C ASP A 478 15.43 2.74 7.82
N PHE A 479 16.29 2.61 8.84
CA PHE A 479 16.10 3.40 10.05
C PHE A 479 16.25 4.88 9.75
N PHE A 480 15.48 5.72 10.47
CA PHE A 480 15.58 7.17 10.32
C PHE A 480 16.77 7.71 11.11
N GLU A 481 17.61 8.50 10.47
CA GLU A 481 18.78 9.14 11.13
C GLU A 481 18.32 10.40 11.89
N PHE A 482 18.11 10.25 13.20
CA PHE A 482 17.77 11.40 14.04
C PHE A 482 18.98 12.29 14.34
N PRO A 483 18.78 13.61 14.48
CA PRO A 483 19.69 14.46 15.20
C PRO A 483 19.86 13.95 16.65
N TRP A 484 21.10 13.77 17.10
CA TRP A 484 21.41 13.20 18.42
C TRP A 484 20.79 13.97 19.59
N ASP A 485 20.65 15.30 19.45
CA ASP A 485 20.04 16.13 20.47
C ASP A 485 18.53 15.85 20.61
N VAL A 486 17.84 15.51 19.53
CA VAL A 486 16.41 15.11 19.54
C VAL A 486 16.26 13.81 20.29
N LEU A 487 17.06 12.77 19.95
CA LEU A 487 17.05 11.48 20.65
C LEU A 487 17.40 11.64 22.13
N GLY A 488 18.44 12.42 22.45
CA GLY A 488 18.88 12.64 23.82
C GLY A 488 17.81 13.34 24.67
N LYS A 489 17.17 14.39 24.14
CA LYS A 489 16.07 15.08 24.82
C LYS A 489 14.85 14.18 25.02
N THR A 490 14.49 13.41 23.98
CA THR A 490 13.38 12.45 24.05
C THR A 490 13.64 11.37 25.11
N ALA A 491 14.84 10.77 25.12
CA ALA A 491 15.20 9.77 26.11
C ALA A 491 15.14 10.34 27.55
N THR A 492 15.64 11.55 27.73
CA THR A 492 15.58 12.24 29.04
C THR A 492 14.15 12.50 29.48
N ARG A 493 13.27 12.98 28.59
CA ARG A 493 11.85 13.18 28.89
C ARG A 493 11.18 11.86 29.30
N ILE A 494 11.36 10.80 28.51
CA ILE A 494 10.74 9.51 28.80
C ILE A 494 11.18 8.99 30.17
N ILE A 495 12.47 9.03 30.50
CA ILE A 495 12.99 8.55 31.78
C ILE A 495 12.44 9.37 32.96
N ASN A 496 12.27 10.68 32.78
CA ASN A 496 11.81 11.55 33.85
C ASN A 496 10.27 11.53 34.05
N GLU A 497 9.51 11.36 32.97
CA GLU A 497 8.05 11.49 32.99
C GLU A 497 7.35 10.13 33.07
N VAL A 498 7.96 9.03 32.58
CA VAL A 498 7.37 7.69 32.57
C VAL A 498 7.97 6.79 33.65
N ARG A 499 7.20 6.50 34.67
CA ARG A 499 7.64 5.59 35.74
C ARG A 499 7.79 4.17 35.22
N GLY A 500 8.84 3.47 35.64
CA GLY A 500 9.09 2.08 35.28
C GLY A 500 10.03 1.92 34.08
N VAL A 501 10.64 3.03 33.59
CA VAL A 501 11.65 3.05 32.52
C VAL A 501 12.89 3.78 33.02
N ASN A 502 14.06 3.13 32.97
CA ASN A 502 15.33 3.76 33.32
C ASN A 502 16.37 3.72 32.20
N ARG A 503 16.02 3.17 31.02
CA ARG A 503 16.91 3.09 29.86
C ARG A 503 16.13 3.18 28.56
N VAL A 504 16.61 4.00 27.63
CA VAL A 504 16.10 4.13 26.27
C VAL A 504 17.19 3.75 25.28
N VAL A 505 16.87 2.94 24.29
CA VAL A 505 17.74 2.53 23.17
C VAL A 505 17.07 2.89 21.84
N TYR A 506 17.86 2.99 20.76
CA TYR A 506 17.33 3.25 19.41
C TYR A 506 17.68 2.07 18.49
N ASP A 507 16.68 1.57 17.75
CA ASP A 507 16.83 0.47 16.81
C ASP A 507 17.26 0.99 15.44
N VAL A 508 18.47 0.61 15.01
CA VAL A 508 19.11 1.00 13.74
C VAL A 508 19.07 -0.11 12.68
N THR A 509 18.09 -1.02 12.76
CA THR A 509 17.97 -2.16 11.84
C THR A 509 17.15 -1.80 10.61
N SER A 510 17.66 -2.11 9.40
CA SER A 510 16.94 -1.96 8.14
C SER A 510 16.01 -3.16 7.88
N LYS A 511 15.04 -3.01 6.99
CA LYS A 511 14.20 -4.10 6.47
C LYS A 511 14.51 -4.31 4.97
N PRO A 512 14.99 -5.48 4.53
CA PRO A 512 15.49 -6.59 5.34
C PRO A 512 16.81 -6.25 6.06
N PRO A 513 17.34 -7.05 7.05
CA PRO A 513 16.82 -8.35 7.48
C PRO A 513 15.74 -8.29 8.57
N GLY A 514 15.60 -7.15 9.26
CA GLY A 514 14.55 -6.98 10.25
C GLY A 514 13.17 -6.73 9.62
N THR A 515 12.14 -6.71 10.46
CA THR A 515 10.80 -6.19 10.12
C THR A 515 10.66 -4.75 10.61
N ILE A 516 9.61 -4.04 10.21
CA ILE A 516 9.34 -2.70 10.75
C ILE A 516 8.85 -2.81 12.19
N GLU A 517 7.78 -3.59 12.42
CA GLU A 517 7.32 -3.93 13.77
C GLU A 517 8.22 -5.02 14.39
N TRP A 518 8.24 -5.11 15.71
CA TRP A 518 9.09 -6.06 16.45
C TRP A 518 8.47 -7.44 16.61
N GLU A 519 7.11 -7.53 16.64
CA GLU A 519 6.36 -8.78 16.67
C GLU A 519 5.32 -8.89 15.53
#